data_9ca1ee7f2085627d09fbc87e13aa4d66
#
_entry.id   9ca1ee7f2085627d09fbc87e13aa4d66
#
_cell.length_a   1.000
_cell.length_b   1.000
_cell.length_c   1.000
_cell.angle_alpha   90.00
_cell.angle_beta   90.00
_cell.angle_gamma   90.00
#
_symmetry.space_group_name_H-M   'P 1'
#
loop_
_entity.id
_entity.type
_entity.pdbx_description
1 polymer ?
#
loop_
_entity_poly.entity_id
_entity_poly.type
_entity_poly.pdbx_seq_one_letter_code
_entity_poly.pdbx_strand_id
1 'polypeptide(L)'
;VKTMNQNNYNDLYDGLTIHPYSGTPTGSGEDFYDSAMKLADKNGIAHVQKYVDLMPEGKVPVISEFGIFRSTNPLLRSQTHAVYIAKCLMEYVRLGSPYIQKHCLVDCYSEGADSLGPTQQAVIQAVPQEGADTSTGEGNYKFFSTPSAHVFEMLNGMFGNEIISSNFSYM
;
A
#
# COMPACT_ATOMS: atom_id res chain seq x y z
N VAL A 1 13.84 -5.21 16.47
CA VAL A 1 15.06 -5.67 15.77
C VAL A 1 16.29 -5.39 16.62
N LYS A 2 16.64 -4.13 16.93
CA LYS A 2 17.86 -3.82 17.71
C LYS A 2 17.97 -4.62 19.00
N THR A 3 16.92 -4.68 19.81
CA THR A 3 16.89 -5.44 21.07
C THR A 3 17.06 -6.95 20.81
N MET A 4 16.45 -7.48 19.76
CA MET A 4 16.61 -8.88 19.37
C MET A 4 18.06 -9.19 19.02
N ASN A 5 18.69 -8.36 18.19
CA ASN A 5 20.09 -8.51 17.79
C ASN A 5 21.03 -8.41 18.99
N GLN A 6 20.81 -7.46 19.91
CA GLN A 6 21.64 -7.28 21.11
C GLN A 6 21.58 -8.45 22.09
N ASN A 7 20.48 -9.22 22.07
CA ASN A 7 20.28 -10.36 22.97
C ASN A 7 20.48 -11.70 22.25
N ASN A 8 20.97 -11.71 21.01
CA ASN A 8 21.18 -12.92 20.19
C ASN A 8 19.89 -13.73 19.96
N TYR A 9 18.74 -13.07 19.81
CA TYR A 9 17.45 -13.71 19.56
C TYR A 9 17.11 -13.82 18.07
N ASN A 10 18.14 -13.75 17.22
CA ASN A 10 17.94 -13.74 15.76
C ASN A 10 17.37 -15.05 15.22
N ASP A 11 17.57 -16.16 15.91
CA ASP A 11 17.03 -17.46 15.53
C ASP A 11 15.55 -17.66 15.90
N LEU A 12 14.95 -16.71 16.63
CA LEU A 12 13.56 -16.79 17.06
C LEU A 12 12.55 -16.26 16.04
N TYR A 13 13.01 -15.72 14.90
CA TYR A 13 12.13 -15.19 13.85
C TYR A 13 12.79 -15.30 12.48
N ASP A 14 11.98 -15.45 11.44
CA ASP A 14 12.42 -15.50 10.04
C ASP A 14 12.11 -14.22 9.28
N GLY A 15 11.13 -13.48 9.71
CA GLY A 15 10.73 -12.22 9.09
C GLY A 15 10.16 -11.21 10.08
N LEU A 16 10.14 -9.96 9.65
CA LEU A 16 9.56 -8.85 10.41
C LEU A 16 8.35 -8.30 9.66
N THR A 17 7.20 -8.35 10.30
CA THR A 17 5.98 -7.73 9.78
C THR A 17 6.03 -6.21 9.94
N ILE A 18 5.78 -5.50 8.86
CA ILE A 18 5.81 -4.03 8.79
C ILE A 18 4.53 -3.54 8.11
N HIS A 19 3.91 -2.48 8.67
CA HIS A 19 2.76 -1.77 8.11
C HIS A 19 3.16 -0.34 7.71
N PRO A 20 3.74 -0.13 6.53
CA PRO A 20 4.21 1.19 6.10
C PRO A 20 3.08 2.05 5.54
N TYR A 21 2.31 2.67 6.41
CA TYR A 21 1.33 3.68 6.02
C TYR A 21 2.00 5.05 5.92
N SER A 22 1.90 5.67 4.77
CA SER A 22 2.68 6.89 4.48
C SER A 22 2.04 8.20 4.93
N GLY A 23 0.78 8.17 5.35
CA GLY A 23 0.03 9.38 5.73
C GLY A 23 -0.83 9.91 4.59
N THR A 24 -1.41 11.10 4.80
CA THR A 24 -2.36 11.72 3.86
C THR A 24 -1.67 12.74 2.99
N PRO A 25 -1.72 12.62 1.64
CA PRO A 25 -1.26 13.64 0.72
C PRO A 25 -2.02 14.96 0.87
N THR A 26 -1.37 16.07 0.57
CA THR A 26 -1.92 17.41 0.64
C THR A 26 -1.87 18.10 -0.73
N GLY A 27 -2.60 19.21 -0.86
CA GLY A 27 -2.68 19.95 -2.11
C GLY A 27 -3.75 19.43 -3.07
N SER A 28 -3.67 19.85 -4.31
CA SER A 28 -4.57 19.47 -5.42
C SER A 28 -3.78 19.37 -6.72
N GLY A 29 -4.31 18.63 -7.70
CA GLY A 29 -3.64 18.47 -9.00
C GLY A 29 -2.21 17.94 -8.88
N GLU A 30 -1.26 18.63 -9.46
CA GLU A 30 0.17 18.25 -9.47
C GLU A 30 0.78 18.25 -8.07
N ASP A 31 0.45 19.24 -7.23
CA ASP A 31 0.90 19.30 -5.83
C ASP A 31 0.47 18.06 -5.02
N PHE A 32 -0.73 17.57 -5.28
CA PHE A 32 -1.23 16.35 -4.63
C PHE A 32 -0.44 15.13 -5.06
N TYR A 33 -0.13 14.99 -6.36
CA TYR A 33 0.69 13.92 -6.89
C TYR A 33 2.08 13.94 -6.25
N ASP A 34 2.73 15.08 -6.26
CA ASP A 34 4.04 15.28 -5.66
C ASP A 34 4.06 14.95 -4.17
N SER A 35 3.05 15.39 -3.44
CA SER A 35 2.87 15.10 -2.04
C SER A 35 2.74 13.58 -1.80
N ALA A 36 1.95 12.88 -2.62
CA ALA A 36 1.79 11.44 -2.53
C ALA A 36 3.10 10.70 -2.81
N MET A 37 3.86 11.10 -3.82
CA MET A 37 5.14 10.48 -4.17
C MET A 37 6.21 10.71 -3.09
N LYS A 38 6.29 11.92 -2.53
CA LYS A 38 7.19 12.25 -1.41
C LYS A 38 6.84 11.44 -0.16
N LEU A 39 5.55 11.22 0.11
CA LEU A 39 5.11 10.38 1.21
C LEU A 39 5.47 8.90 0.99
N ALA A 40 5.31 8.39 -0.24
CA ALA A 40 5.75 7.04 -0.60
C ALA A 40 7.23 6.85 -0.27
N ASP A 41 8.09 7.78 -0.74
CA ASP A 41 9.52 7.70 -0.52
C ASP A 41 9.91 7.78 0.95
N LYS A 42 9.42 8.80 1.66
CA LYS A 42 9.85 9.13 3.02
C LYS A 42 9.25 8.20 4.08
N ASN A 43 7.96 7.96 4.00
CA ASN A 43 7.22 7.27 5.06
C ASN A 43 6.89 5.81 4.69
N GLY A 44 6.74 5.49 3.41
CA GLY A 44 6.54 4.13 2.93
C GLY A 44 7.88 3.40 2.79
N ILE A 45 8.61 3.72 1.75
CA ILE A 45 9.79 2.99 1.29
C ILE A 45 10.97 3.13 2.26
N ALA A 46 11.35 4.37 2.61
CA ALA A 46 12.46 4.61 3.53
C ALA A 46 12.19 4.06 4.95
N HIS A 47 10.92 3.96 5.34
CA HIS A 47 10.55 3.32 6.60
C HIS A 47 10.87 1.82 6.58
N VAL A 48 10.50 1.12 5.51
CA VAL A 48 10.83 -0.31 5.34
C VAL A 48 12.33 -0.51 5.22
N GLN A 49 13.02 0.28 4.40
CA GLN A 49 14.48 0.22 4.23
C GLN A 49 15.22 0.28 5.58
N LYS A 50 14.80 1.19 6.46
CA LYS A 50 15.37 1.32 7.80
C LYS A 50 15.30 0.02 8.63
N TYR A 51 14.26 -0.78 8.47
CA TYR A 51 14.18 -2.06 9.15
C TYR A 51 14.99 -3.13 8.44
N VAL A 52 15.01 -3.13 7.12
CA VAL A 52 15.85 -4.04 6.32
C VAL A 52 17.32 -3.86 6.69
N ASP A 53 17.79 -2.63 6.79
CA ASP A 53 19.18 -2.31 7.18
C ASP A 53 19.56 -2.81 8.60
N LEU A 54 18.57 -3.12 9.43
CA LEU A 54 18.77 -3.61 10.80
C LEU A 54 18.57 -5.14 10.90
N MET A 55 18.07 -5.78 9.87
CA MET A 55 17.83 -7.24 9.89
C MET A 55 19.15 -8.00 9.73
N PRO A 56 19.35 -9.09 10.47
CA PRO A 56 20.41 -10.03 10.19
C PRO A 56 20.25 -10.67 8.80
N GLU A 57 21.34 -11.16 8.27
CA GLU A 57 21.34 -11.91 7.01
C GLU A 57 20.35 -13.09 7.07
N GLY A 58 19.65 -13.32 5.98
CA GLY A 58 18.63 -14.39 5.85
C GLY A 58 17.26 -14.04 6.41
N LYS A 59 17.07 -12.87 7.05
CA LYS A 59 15.76 -12.41 7.51
C LYS A 59 15.10 -11.51 6.45
N VAL A 60 13.77 -11.56 6.39
CA VAL A 60 13.01 -10.86 5.35
C VAL A 60 11.98 -9.89 5.92
N PRO A 61 11.73 -8.75 5.26
CA PRO A 61 10.58 -7.90 5.57
C PRO A 61 9.30 -8.56 5.05
N VAL A 62 8.22 -8.51 5.82
CA VAL A 62 6.88 -8.95 5.43
C VAL A 62 5.96 -7.75 5.48
N ILE A 63 5.49 -7.30 4.33
CA ILE A 63 4.57 -6.17 4.25
C ILE A 63 3.15 -6.73 4.28
N SER A 64 2.59 -6.85 5.47
CA SER A 64 1.24 -7.40 5.66
C SER A 64 0.12 -6.37 5.50
N GLU A 65 0.45 -5.09 5.49
CA GLU A 65 -0.43 -4.00 5.10
C GLU A 65 0.38 -2.83 4.58
N PHE A 66 -0.11 -2.14 3.56
CA PHE A 66 0.42 -0.84 3.16
C PHE A 66 -0.64 0.00 2.45
N GLY A 67 -0.45 1.30 2.45
CA GLY A 67 -1.33 2.25 1.79
C GLY A 67 -1.15 3.68 2.26
N ILE A 68 -2.05 4.54 1.81
CA ILE A 68 -2.19 5.92 2.29
C ILE A 68 -3.21 5.88 3.43
N PHE A 69 -2.80 6.27 4.63
CA PHE A 69 -3.64 6.15 5.81
C PHE A 69 -4.68 7.29 5.90
N ARG A 70 -5.94 6.91 6.14
CA ARG A 70 -7.06 7.80 6.47
C ARG A 70 -7.26 9.00 5.53
N SER A 71 -7.31 8.78 4.24
CA SER A 71 -7.76 9.85 3.35
C SER A 71 -9.17 9.56 2.84
N THR A 72 -10.10 10.43 3.16
CA THR A 72 -11.44 10.47 2.55
C THR A 72 -11.42 11.20 1.20
N ASN A 73 -10.26 11.62 0.74
CA ASN A 73 -10.11 12.34 -0.50
C ASN A 73 -10.47 11.45 -1.70
N PRO A 74 -11.42 11.85 -2.55
CA PRO A 74 -11.77 11.12 -3.78
C PRO A 74 -10.57 10.86 -4.71
N LEU A 75 -9.47 11.57 -4.53
CA LEU A 75 -8.23 11.35 -5.27
C LEU A 75 -7.55 10.00 -4.94
N LEU A 76 -7.91 9.33 -3.86
CA LEU A 76 -7.46 7.94 -3.59
C LEU A 76 -7.97 6.94 -4.63
N ARG A 77 -9.03 7.28 -5.36
CA ARG A 77 -9.51 6.52 -6.53
C ARG A 77 -8.87 6.99 -7.82
N SER A 78 -7.93 7.91 -7.74
CA SER A 78 -7.26 8.50 -8.90
C SER A 78 -6.08 7.66 -9.37
N GLN A 79 -5.58 8.01 -10.54
CA GLN A 79 -4.32 7.45 -11.05
C GLN A 79 -3.13 7.74 -10.14
N THR A 80 -3.13 8.86 -9.40
CA THR A 80 -2.10 9.17 -8.40
C THR A 80 -1.98 8.05 -7.37
N HIS A 81 -3.10 7.53 -6.86
CA HIS A 81 -3.08 6.39 -5.94
C HIS A 81 -2.56 5.12 -6.61
N ALA A 82 -2.95 4.87 -7.86
CA ALA A 82 -2.44 3.73 -8.62
C ALA A 82 -0.91 3.79 -8.79
N VAL A 83 -0.37 4.95 -9.17
CA VAL A 83 1.08 5.14 -9.29
C VAL A 83 1.78 4.99 -7.94
N TYR A 84 1.20 5.52 -6.87
CA TYR A 84 1.69 5.31 -5.50
C TYR A 84 1.79 3.82 -5.16
N ILE A 85 0.73 3.04 -5.44
CA ILE A 85 0.70 1.61 -5.19
C ILE A 85 1.76 0.88 -6.02
N ALA A 86 1.86 1.19 -7.32
CA ALA A 86 2.87 0.60 -8.20
C ALA A 86 4.29 0.85 -7.68
N LYS A 87 4.59 2.10 -7.33
CA LYS A 87 5.90 2.51 -6.77
C LYS A 87 6.23 1.73 -5.50
N CYS A 88 5.30 1.68 -4.55
CA CYS A 88 5.51 0.96 -3.29
C CYS A 88 5.71 -0.54 -3.52
N LEU A 89 4.90 -1.18 -4.36
CA LEU A 89 5.02 -2.60 -4.68
C LEU A 89 6.39 -2.93 -5.26
N MET A 90 6.84 -2.19 -6.26
CA MET A 90 8.14 -2.39 -6.90
C MET A 90 9.29 -2.24 -5.91
N GLU A 91 9.24 -1.22 -5.08
CA GLU A 91 10.28 -0.97 -4.09
C GLU A 91 10.30 -2.02 -2.97
N TYR A 92 9.13 -2.50 -2.51
CA TYR A 92 9.08 -3.55 -1.49
C TYR A 92 9.60 -4.89 -2.03
N VAL A 93 9.34 -5.20 -3.31
CA VAL A 93 9.97 -6.34 -3.99
C VAL A 93 11.48 -6.16 -4.04
N ARG A 94 11.98 -4.98 -4.43
CA ARG A 94 13.42 -4.65 -4.45
C ARG A 94 14.07 -4.80 -3.07
N LEU A 95 13.34 -4.50 -2.01
CA LEU A 95 13.78 -4.66 -0.62
C LEU A 95 13.73 -6.11 -0.12
N GLY A 96 13.36 -7.06 -0.96
CA GLY A 96 13.36 -8.48 -0.65
C GLY A 96 12.14 -8.97 0.12
N SER A 97 11.01 -8.23 0.07
CA SER A 97 9.76 -8.72 0.70
C SER A 97 9.14 -9.83 -0.12
N PRO A 98 9.02 -11.06 0.42
CA PRO A 98 8.38 -12.17 -0.27
C PRO A 98 6.84 -12.10 -0.22
N TYR A 99 6.29 -11.30 0.69
CA TYR A 99 4.86 -11.13 0.88
C TYR A 99 4.51 -9.65 1.01
N ILE A 100 3.68 -9.16 0.08
CA ILE A 100 3.25 -7.76 0.07
C ILE A 100 1.73 -7.75 -0.07
N GLN A 101 1.03 -7.26 0.95
CA GLN A 101 -0.42 -7.20 0.99
C GLN A 101 -0.88 -5.74 1.02
N LYS A 102 -1.70 -5.37 0.05
CA LYS A 102 -2.35 -4.06 0.01
C LYS A 102 -3.60 -4.08 0.90
N HIS A 103 -3.69 -3.15 1.81
CA HIS A 103 -4.95 -2.88 2.51
C HIS A 103 -5.80 -1.90 1.68
N CYS A 104 -6.98 -2.32 1.21
CA CYS A 104 -7.60 -3.61 1.30
C CYS A 104 -8.15 -4.06 -0.07
N LEU A 105 -8.67 -5.28 -0.18
CA LEU A 105 -9.25 -5.78 -1.43
C LEU A 105 -10.56 -5.07 -1.77
N VAL A 106 -11.48 -5.03 -0.82
CA VAL A 106 -12.81 -4.40 -0.99
C VAL A 106 -13.03 -3.39 0.12
N ASP A 107 -13.56 -2.24 -0.23
CA ASP A 107 -13.93 -1.19 0.70
C ASP A 107 -15.30 -0.62 0.30
N CYS A 108 -16.13 -0.31 1.29
CA CYS A 108 -17.43 0.26 1.01
C CYS A 108 -17.35 1.77 0.88
N TYR A 109 -17.89 2.29 -0.19
CA TYR A 109 -18.03 3.71 -0.36
C TYR A 109 -19.14 4.25 0.54
N SER A 110 -18.85 5.22 1.39
CA SER A 110 -19.85 6.03 2.04
C SER A 110 -19.57 7.51 1.84
N GLU A 111 -20.56 8.25 1.36
CA GLU A 111 -20.49 9.70 1.31
C GLU A 111 -20.59 10.25 2.75
N GLY A 112 -19.66 11.17 3.07
CA GLY A 112 -19.69 11.83 4.38
C GLY A 112 -19.26 10.97 5.56
N ALA A 113 -18.58 9.85 5.32
CA ALA A 113 -17.98 9.10 6.41
C ALA A 113 -16.95 9.96 7.14
N ASP A 114 -17.23 10.19 8.42
CA ASP A 114 -16.30 10.79 9.36
C ASP A 114 -15.12 9.84 9.66
N SER A 115 -14.34 10.16 10.66
CA SER A 115 -13.02 9.60 10.94
C SER A 115 -12.92 8.07 11.04
N LEU A 116 -14.01 7.36 11.03
CA LEU A 116 -14.07 5.88 11.10
C LEU A 116 -14.65 5.25 9.83
N GLY A 117 -15.07 6.06 8.88
CA GLY A 117 -15.61 5.57 7.62
C GLY A 117 -14.56 4.88 6.73
N PRO A 118 -15.02 4.15 5.72
CA PRO A 118 -14.14 3.43 4.82
C PRO A 118 -13.09 4.37 4.22
N THR A 119 -11.87 3.93 4.30
CA THR A 119 -10.68 4.71 3.95
C THR A 119 -10.52 4.95 2.45
N GLN A 120 -11.41 4.39 1.64
CA GLN A 120 -11.40 4.46 0.18
C GLN A 120 -10.06 4.01 -0.44
N GLN A 121 -9.41 3.06 0.21
CA GLN A 121 -8.10 2.54 -0.19
C GLN A 121 -8.19 1.25 -1.00
N ALA A 122 -9.40 0.74 -1.20
CA ALA A 122 -9.59 -0.57 -1.80
C ALA A 122 -9.14 -0.66 -3.27
N VAL A 123 -8.81 -1.88 -3.65
CA VAL A 123 -8.63 -2.26 -5.05
C VAL A 123 -9.99 -2.33 -5.75
N ILE A 124 -11.02 -2.78 -5.03
CA ILE A 124 -12.41 -2.85 -5.48
C ILE A 124 -13.29 -2.03 -4.55
N GLN A 125 -14.08 -1.14 -5.11
CA GLN A 125 -15.01 -0.30 -4.39
C GLN A 125 -16.41 -0.88 -4.44
N ALA A 126 -17.01 -1.16 -3.27
CA ALA A 126 -18.41 -1.50 -3.14
C ALA A 126 -19.24 -0.21 -2.96
N VAL A 127 -20.16 0.05 -3.88
CA VAL A 127 -21.04 1.22 -3.81
C VAL A 127 -22.45 0.77 -3.47
N PRO A 128 -23.00 1.20 -2.32
CA PRO A 128 -24.32 0.80 -1.91
C PRO A 128 -25.40 1.31 -2.90
N GLN A 129 -26.39 0.48 -3.15
CA GLN A 129 -27.54 0.78 -3.96
C GLN A 129 -28.78 0.89 -3.05
N GLU A 130 -29.93 1.21 -3.63
CA GLU A 130 -31.19 1.24 -2.89
C GLU A 130 -31.43 -0.08 -2.15
N GLY A 131 -31.74 0.01 -0.87
CA GLY A 131 -31.94 -1.13 0.03
C GLY A 131 -30.67 -1.73 0.64
N ALA A 132 -29.50 -1.13 0.42
CA ALA A 132 -28.27 -1.55 1.10
C ALA A 132 -28.22 -1.01 2.52
N ASP A 133 -27.84 -1.86 3.47
CA ASP A 133 -27.53 -1.47 4.84
C ASP A 133 -26.01 -1.41 5.03
N THR A 134 -25.48 -0.20 5.06
CA THR A 134 -24.03 0.02 5.21
C THR A 134 -23.50 -0.32 6.60
N SER A 135 -24.38 -0.49 7.59
CA SER A 135 -23.98 -0.85 8.96
C SER A 135 -23.77 -2.35 9.14
N THR A 136 -24.53 -3.16 8.42
CA THR A 136 -24.40 -4.64 8.44
C THR A 136 -23.67 -5.19 7.23
N GLY A 137 -23.54 -4.40 6.15
CA GLY A 137 -23.01 -4.85 4.86
C GLY A 137 -24.01 -5.67 4.05
N GLU A 138 -25.28 -5.75 4.48
CA GLU A 138 -26.32 -6.48 3.78
C GLU A 138 -26.97 -5.64 2.68
N GLY A 139 -27.54 -6.31 1.68
CA GLY A 139 -28.32 -5.69 0.62
C GLY A 139 -27.59 -5.63 -0.74
N ASN A 140 -27.98 -4.65 -1.54
CA ASN A 140 -27.54 -4.56 -2.93
C ASN A 140 -26.35 -3.61 -3.09
N TYR A 141 -25.24 -4.09 -3.66
CA TYR A 141 -24.04 -3.31 -3.94
C TYR A 141 -23.60 -3.46 -5.39
N LYS A 142 -23.07 -2.39 -5.96
CA LYS A 142 -22.31 -2.44 -7.21
C LYS A 142 -20.82 -2.40 -6.90
N PHE A 143 -20.03 -3.21 -7.58
CA PHE A 143 -18.59 -3.29 -7.41
C PHE A 143 -17.88 -2.66 -8.60
N PHE A 144 -16.90 -1.83 -8.32
CA PHE A 144 -16.10 -1.14 -9.32
C PHE A 144 -14.61 -1.35 -9.05
N SER A 145 -13.87 -1.69 -10.07
CA SER A 145 -12.42 -1.68 -10.02
C SER A 145 -11.91 -0.23 -9.90
N THR A 146 -10.99 -0.02 -8.97
CA THR A 146 -10.27 1.26 -8.87
C THR A 146 -9.07 1.27 -9.82
N PRO A 147 -8.45 2.43 -10.11
CA PRO A 147 -7.20 2.46 -10.86
C PRO A 147 -6.10 1.57 -10.27
N SER A 148 -6.11 1.34 -8.96
CA SER A 148 -5.18 0.41 -8.30
C SER A 148 -5.38 -1.05 -8.73
N ALA A 149 -6.57 -1.47 -9.11
CA ALA A 149 -6.83 -2.82 -9.63
C ALA A 149 -6.03 -3.09 -10.90
N HIS A 150 -5.95 -2.10 -11.79
CA HIS A 150 -5.18 -2.23 -13.03
C HIS A 150 -3.67 -2.34 -12.78
N VAL A 151 -3.16 -1.77 -11.68
CA VAL A 151 -1.76 -1.99 -11.28
C VAL A 151 -1.51 -3.46 -10.98
N PHE A 152 -2.38 -4.10 -10.20
CA PHE A 152 -2.25 -5.53 -9.89
C PHE A 152 -2.41 -6.40 -11.14
N GLU A 153 -3.33 -6.05 -12.03
CA GLU A 153 -3.52 -6.73 -13.30
C GLU A 153 -2.27 -6.66 -14.18
N MET A 154 -1.69 -5.46 -14.34
CA MET A 154 -0.46 -5.26 -15.11
C MET A 154 0.73 -6.00 -14.49
N LEU A 155 0.92 -5.89 -13.18
CA LEU A 155 2.05 -6.49 -12.51
C LEU A 155 1.96 -8.02 -12.46
N ASN A 156 0.77 -8.59 -12.38
CA ASN A 156 0.58 -10.04 -12.36
C ASN A 156 1.16 -10.75 -13.60
N GLY A 157 1.20 -10.07 -14.74
CA GLY A 157 1.82 -10.58 -15.96
C GLY A 157 3.31 -10.24 -16.13
N MET A 158 3.86 -9.38 -15.28
CA MET A 158 5.21 -8.83 -15.42
C MET A 158 6.23 -9.41 -14.44
N PHE A 159 5.78 -9.92 -13.30
CA PHE A 159 6.69 -10.48 -12.32
C PHE A 159 7.26 -11.82 -12.77
N GLY A 160 8.57 -11.84 -13.04
CA GLY A 160 9.36 -13.05 -13.17
C GLY A 160 9.85 -13.54 -11.81
N ASN A 161 10.75 -14.50 -11.83
CA ASN A 161 11.35 -15.09 -10.63
C ASN A 161 12.68 -14.41 -10.22
N GLU A 162 13.14 -13.43 -10.98
CA GLU A 162 14.42 -12.77 -10.76
C GLU A 162 14.26 -11.25 -10.76
N ILE A 163 14.96 -10.59 -9.83
CA ILE A 163 15.06 -9.14 -9.79
C ILE A 163 16.34 -8.75 -10.56
N ILE A 164 16.16 -8.04 -11.67
CA ILE A 164 17.27 -7.46 -12.43
C ILE A 164 17.43 -5.98 -12.07
N SER A 165 18.66 -5.52 -11.96
CA SER A 165 18.90 -4.09 -11.79
C SER A 165 18.63 -3.34 -13.10
N SER A 166 17.94 -2.22 -13.02
CA SER A 166 17.74 -1.32 -14.16
C SER A 166 18.07 0.11 -13.76
N ASN A 167 18.72 0.83 -14.66
CA ASN A 167 18.97 2.26 -14.50
C ASN A 167 18.21 3.00 -15.59
N PHE A 168 17.34 3.92 -15.17
CA PHE A 168 16.66 4.85 -16.05
C PHE A 168 17.21 6.25 -15.81
N SER A 169 17.68 6.91 -16.86
CA SER A 169 17.98 8.34 -16.83
C SER A 169 16.90 9.09 -17.62
N TYR A 170 16.31 10.10 -17.03
CA TYR A 170 15.48 11.06 -17.74
C TYR A 170 16.38 12.17 -18.30
N MET A 171 16.22 12.45 -19.56
CA MET A 171 16.79 13.65 -20.20
C MET A 171 15.80 14.80 -20.09
#